data_c54383a49464bd5241d0628b58154879
#
_entry.id   c54383a49464bd5241d0628b58154879
#
_cell.length_a   1.000
_cell.length_b   1.000
_cell.length_c   1.000
_cell.angle_alpha   90.00
_cell.angle_beta   90.00
_cell.angle_gamma   90.00
#
_symmetry.space_group_name_H-M   'P 1'
#
loop_
_entity.id
_entity.type
_entity.pdbx_description
1 polymer ?
#
loop_
_entity_poly.entity_id
_entity_poly.type
_entity_poly.pdbx_seq_one_letter_code
_entity_poly.pdbx_strand_id
1 'polypeptide(L)'
;MKVGTDGVLLGAWAPSGSRILDVGTGSGLIARMLMQRCPEAEVEGIDIDEAAVAQAKENGVRAFQARLQDWKSDIGNCYDLIVSNPPYFQNSLKNPDRGRELARHTDSLGYEELIAHSARLLKEEGQLALILPAEAEEEIRNLAARYSLFPTHITRVYSKETKPARRVILAFSRKNSIVDLIEDSLVLEDEKGGRSAAYSKLCEEFYL
;
A
#
# COMPACT_ATOMS: atom_id res chain seq x y z
N MET A 1 6.58 3.01 16.82
CA MET A 1 5.69 3.75 15.87
C MET A 1 4.24 3.46 16.25
N LYS A 2 3.31 4.44 16.15
CA LYS A 2 1.88 4.15 16.39
C LYS A 2 1.33 3.32 15.23
N VAL A 3 0.55 2.27 15.54
CA VAL A 3 -0.20 1.51 14.53
C VAL A 3 -1.18 2.47 13.85
N GLY A 4 -0.95 2.73 12.56
CA GLY A 4 -1.80 3.62 11.77
C GLY A 4 -2.99 2.86 11.18
N THR A 5 -4.18 3.46 11.16
CA THR A 5 -5.39 2.88 10.56
C THR A 5 -5.15 2.47 9.09
N ASP A 6 -4.39 3.26 8.35
CA ASP A 6 -4.11 3.00 6.93
C ASP A 6 -3.35 1.67 6.71
N GLY A 7 -2.34 1.37 7.56
CA GLY A 7 -1.63 0.09 7.49
C GLY A 7 -2.53 -1.10 7.80
N VAL A 8 -3.42 -0.96 8.81
CA VAL A 8 -4.40 -2.01 9.15
C VAL A 8 -5.38 -2.23 8.01
N LEU A 9 -5.90 -1.15 7.43
CA LEU A 9 -6.82 -1.24 6.29
C LEU A 9 -6.19 -1.96 5.11
N LEU A 10 -4.98 -1.56 4.71
CA LEU A 10 -4.30 -2.19 3.58
C LEU A 10 -3.96 -3.66 3.87
N GLY A 11 -3.42 -3.97 5.06
CA GLY A 11 -3.08 -5.33 5.45
C GLY A 11 -4.28 -6.28 5.51
N ALA A 12 -5.45 -5.77 5.92
CA ALA A 12 -6.70 -6.53 5.95
C ALA A 12 -7.34 -6.68 4.56
N TRP A 13 -7.21 -5.66 3.69
CA TRP A 13 -7.90 -5.58 2.40
C TRP A 13 -7.10 -6.18 1.24
N ALA A 14 -5.77 -6.08 1.26
CA ALA A 14 -4.91 -6.45 0.13
C ALA A 14 -5.19 -7.87 -0.40
N PRO A 15 -5.03 -8.11 -1.71
CA PRO A 15 -5.13 -9.45 -2.28
C PRO A 15 -4.16 -10.44 -1.62
N SER A 16 -4.38 -11.73 -1.83
CA SER A 16 -3.45 -12.77 -1.41
C SER A 16 -2.36 -13.00 -2.47
N GLY A 17 -1.24 -13.58 -2.06
CA GLY A 17 -0.14 -13.95 -2.94
C GLY A 17 0.77 -14.98 -2.27
N SER A 18 1.56 -15.70 -3.05
CA SER A 18 2.55 -16.67 -2.54
C SER A 18 3.90 -16.00 -2.28
N ARG A 19 4.22 -14.93 -3.00
CA ARG A 19 5.42 -14.13 -2.77
C ARG A 19 5.07 -12.65 -2.73
N ILE A 20 5.28 -12.03 -1.59
CA ILE A 20 4.77 -10.71 -1.25
C ILE A 20 5.91 -9.78 -0.86
N LEU A 21 5.91 -8.55 -1.40
CA LEU A 21 6.82 -7.47 -1.02
C LEU A 21 6.05 -6.32 -0.38
N ASP A 22 6.43 -5.93 0.82
CA ASP A 22 5.93 -4.73 1.53
C ASP A 22 6.97 -3.60 1.37
N VAL A 23 6.63 -2.59 0.57
CA VAL A 23 7.50 -1.46 0.23
C VAL A 23 7.26 -0.30 1.18
N GLY A 24 8.32 0.15 1.87
CA GLY A 24 8.20 1.08 2.98
C GLY A 24 7.57 0.38 4.19
N THR A 25 8.09 -0.80 4.53
CA THR A 25 7.48 -1.71 5.53
C THR A 25 7.36 -1.11 6.92
N GLY A 26 8.15 -0.09 7.25
CA GLY A 26 8.14 0.55 8.56
C GLY A 26 8.40 -0.47 9.68
N SER A 27 7.46 -0.56 10.62
CA SER A 27 7.52 -1.57 11.70
C SER A 27 7.14 -3.00 11.27
N GLY A 28 6.85 -3.22 10.00
CA GLY A 28 6.42 -4.52 9.48
C GLY A 28 4.94 -4.84 9.70
N LEU A 29 4.10 -3.85 10.00
CA LEU A 29 2.68 -4.07 10.31
C LEU A 29 1.94 -4.78 9.17
N ILE A 30 2.02 -4.25 7.95
CA ILE A 30 1.32 -4.79 6.78
C ILE A 30 1.86 -6.18 6.47
N ALA A 31 3.19 -6.33 6.44
CA ALA A 31 3.84 -7.63 6.23
C ALA A 31 3.35 -8.68 7.24
N ARG A 32 3.28 -8.34 8.54
CA ARG A 32 2.78 -9.25 9.60
C ARG A 32 1.33 -9.67 9.39
N MET A 33 0.47 -8.72 9.00
CA MET A 33 -0.93 -9.02 8.70
C MET A 33 -1.05 -9.97 7.50
N LEU A 34 -0.24 -9.76 6.46
CA LEU A 34 -0.20 -10.62 5.29
C LEU A 34 0.37 -12.01 5.60
N MET A 35 1.38 -12.13 6.47
CA MET A 35 1.87 -13.42 6.98
C MET A 35 0.77 -14.19 7.73
N GLN A 36 -0.08 -13.50 8.49
CA GLN A 36 -1.22 -14.14 9.18
C GLN A 36 -2.28 -14.63 8.21
N ARG A 37 -2.64 -13.83 7.19
CA ARG A 37 -3.66 -14.18 6.19
C ARG A 37 -3.18 -15.21 5.16
N CYS A 38 -1.89 -15.22 4.88
CA CYS A 38 -1.26 -16.08 3.87
C CYS A 38 -0.10 -16.85 4.54
N PRO A 39 -0.36 -17.84 5.42
CA PRO A 39 0.68 -18.49 6.21
C PRO A 39 1.74 -19.24 5.40
N GLU A 40 1.40 -19.65 4.16
CA GLU A 40 2.33 -20.31 3.23
C GLU A 40 3.10 -19.31 2.33
N ALA A 41 2.85 -18.01 2.46
CA ALA A 41 3.49 -16.99 1.62
C ALA A 41 4.89 -16.63 2.13
N GLU A 42 5.79 -16.40 1.18
CA GLU A 42 7.06 -15.70 1.44
C GLU A 42 6.81 -14.19 1.45
N VAL A 43 6.86 -13.59 2.64
CA VAL A 43 6.65 -12.14 2.82
C VAL A 43 7.97 -11.48 3.16
N GLU A 44 8.35 -10.49 2.34
CA GLU A 44 9.54 -9.66 2.53
C GLU A 44 9.13 -8.20 2.70
N GLY A 45 9.88 -7.45 3.52
CA GLY A 45 9.72 -6.01 3.68
C GLY A 45 10.99 -5.26 3.31
N ILE A 46 10.86 -4.12 2.66
CA ILE A 46 11.99 -3.19 2.44
C ILE A 46 11.66 -1.81 2.99
N ASP A 47 12.67 -1.16 3.54
CA ASP A 47 12.60 0.24 3.97
C ASP A 47 13.98 0.89 3.82
N ILE A 48 14.02 2.22 3.63
CA ILE A 48 15.27 2.99 3.60
C ILE A 48 15.80 3.25 5.01
N ASP A 49 14.92 3.29 6.00
CA ASP A 49 15.23 3.56 7.40
C ASP A 49 15.71 2.29 8.11
N GLU A 50 16.96 2.28 8.53
CA GLU A 50 17.58 1.17 9.27
C GLU A 50 16.84 0.85 10.58
N ALA A 51 16.34 1.87 11.30
CA ALA A 51 15.62 1.67 12.55
C ALA A 51 14.24 1.01 12.30
N ALA A 52 13.56 1.37 11.21
CA ALA A 52 12.33 0.73 10.78
C ALA A 52 12.57 -0.75 10.44
N VAL A 53 13.62 -1.05 9.68
CA VAL A 53 14.02 -2.42 9.33
C VAL A 53 14.35 -3.25 10.57
N ALA A 54 15.08 -2.68 11.53
CA ALA A 54 15.39 -3.35 12.80
C ALA A 54 14.11 -3.71 13.55
N GLN A 55 13.16 -2.77 13.66
CA GLN A 55 11.86 -3.00 14.31
C GLN A 55 11.03 -4.06 13.56
N ALA A 56 11.01 -4.04 12.23
CA ALA A 56 10.31 -5.05 11.44
C ALA A 56 10.87 -6.45 11.69
N LYS A 57 12.20 -6.59 11.77
CA LYS A 57 12.88 -7.85 12.12
C LYS A 57 12.53 -8.33 13.52
N GLU A 58 12.53 -7.46 14.52
CA GLU A 58 12.09 -7.75 15.88
C GLU A 58 10.64 -8.26 15.91
N ASN A 59 9.79 -7.71 15.02
CA ASN A 59 8.42 -8.16 14.83
C ASN A 59 8.30 -9.44 13.97
N GLY A 60 9.42 -10.10 13.62
CA GLY A 60 9.43 -11.37 12.90
C GLY A 60 9.24 -11.27 11.39
N VAL A 61 9.40 -10.08 10.80
CA VAL A 61 9.35 -9.87 9.34
C VAL A 61 10.74 -10.05 8.74
N ARG A 62 10.84 -10.75 7.61
CA ARG A 62 12.05 -10.77 6.79
C ARG A 62 12.23 -9.42 6.11
N ALA A 63 12.92 -8.49 6.77
CA ALA A 63 13.05 -7.12 6.31
C ALA A 63 14.50 -6.77 5.90
N PHE A 64 14.65 -5.86 4.93
CA PHE A 64 15.91 -5.43 4.38
C PHE A 64 15.98 -3.91 4.27
N GLN A 65 17.14 -3.34 4.59
CA GLN A 65 17.40 -1.94 4.32
C GLN A 65 17.74 -1.80 2.82
N ALA A 66 16.82 -1.26 2.05
CA ALA A 66 16.98 -1.10 0.63
C ALA A 66 16.06 -0.01 0.07
N ARG A 67 16.51 0.63 -1.00
CA ARG A 67 15.66 1.45 -1.86
C ARG A 67 14.96 0.54 -2.87
N LEU A 68 13.71 0.82 -3.19
CA LEU A 68 12.96 0.05 -4.18
C LEU A 68 13.64 0.11 -5.57
N GLN A 69 14.25 1.25 -5.91
CA GLN A 69 14.98 1.45 -7.15
C GLN A 69 16.14 0.45 -7.32
N ASP A 70 16.82 0.14 -6.22
CA ASP A 70 17.98 -0.74 -6.16
C ASP A 70 17.62 -2.18 -5.84
N TRP A 71 16.36 -2.43 -5.43
CA TRP A 71 15.88 -3.75 -5.08
C TRP A 71 15.87 -4.66 -6.31
N LYS A 72 16.63 -5.73 -6.24
CA LYS A 72 16.75 -6.75 -7.28
C LYS A 72 16.25 -8.06 -6.71
N SER A 73 15.36 -8.67 -7.45
CA SER A 73 15.09 -10.09 -7.28
C SER A 73 16.05 -10.87 -8.16
N ASP A 74 16.70 -11.89 -7.61
CA ASP A 74 17.62 -12.75 -8.36
C ASP A 74 16.92 -13.49 -9.52
N ILE A 75 15.58 -13.51 -9.52
CA ILE A 75 14.73 -14.25 -10.46
C ILE A 75 13.95 -13.32 -11.41
N GLY A 76 14.17 -11.99 -11.34
CA GLY A 76 13.40 -11.03 -12.16
C GLY A 76 11.98 -10.81 -11.61
N ASN A 77 10.95 -10.83 -12.47
CA ASN A 77 9.54 -10.64 -12.08
C ASN A 77 9.08 -11.80 -11.18
N CYS A 78 9.03 -11.58 -9.86
CA CYS A 78 8.86 -12.68 -8.92
C CYS A 78 7.77 -12.51 -7.88
N TYR A 79 7.18 -11.30 -7.74
CA TYR A 79 6.16 -11.06 -6.73
C TYR A 79 4.75 -11.25 -7.29
N ASP A 80 3.92 -11.98 -6.53
CA ASP A 80 2.49 -12.10 -6.79
C ASP A 80 1.75 -10.88 -6.27
N LEU A 81 2.28 -10.27 -5.19
CA LEU A 81 1.72 -9.08 -4.59
C LEU A 81 2.84 -8.13 -4.15
N ILE A 82 2.69 -6.86 -4.49
CA ILE A 82 3.45 -5.76 -3.90
C ILE A 82 2.46 -4.86 -3.19
N VAL A 83 2.73 -4.53 -1.92
CA VAL A 83 1.92 -3.60 -1.13
C VAL A 83 2.74 -2.39 -0.72
N SER A 84 2.10 -1.23 -0.61
CA SER A 84 2.72 -0.05 -0.02
C SER A 84 1.70 0.89 0.59
N ASN A 85 2.05 1.43 1.75
CA ASN A 85 1.45 2.60 2.35
C ASN A 85 2.50 3.71 2.32
N PRO A 86 2.75 4.35 1.17
CA PRO A 86 3.83 5.30 1.01
C PRO A 86 3.58 6.56 1.85
N PRO A 87 4.64 7.27 2.28
CA PRO A 87 4.47 8.55 2.95
C PRO A 87 3.72 9.51 2.03
N TYR A 88 2.72 10.22 2.58
CA TYR A 88 1.89 11.13 1.78
C TYR A 88 2.69 12.36 1.39
N PHE A 89 3.01 12.48 0.13
CA PHE A 89 3.52 13.73 -0.44
C PHE A 89 2.34 14.71 -0.55
N GLN A 90 2.04 15.43 0.53
CA GLN A 90 1.13 16.56 0.44
C GLN A 90 1.73 17.53 -0.57
N ASN A 91 1.00 17.77 -1.66
CA ASN A 91 1.33 18.72 -2.72
C ASN A 91 2.13 19.90 -2.18
N SER A 92 3.44 19.92 -2.44
CA SER A 92 4.37 20.99 -2.09
C SER A 92 4.06 22.32 -2.80
N LEU A 93 3.07 22.33 -3.68
CA LEU A 93 2.61 23.52 -4.40
C LEU A 93 1.88 24.55 -3.52
N LYS A 94 1.43 24.17 -2.30
CA LYS A 94 0.72 25.08 -1.39
C LYS A 94 1.57 25.65 -0.25
N ASN A 95 2.81 25.18 -0.06
CA ASN A 95 3.71 25.71 0.97
C ASN A 95 5.17 25.70 0.48
N PRO A 96 5.69 26.85 -0.05
CA PRO A 96 7.04 26.97 -0.62
C PRO A 96 8.17 26.60 0.36
N ASP A 97 7.97 26.76 1.67
CA ASP A 97 9.00 26.46 2.68
C ASP A 97 9.11 24.96 2.95
N ARG A 98 7.99 24.22 2.91
CA ARG A 98 8.01 22.74 2.97
C ARG A 98 8.52 22.11 1.67
N GLY A 99 8.26 22.74 0.52
CA GLY A 99 8.82 22.32 -0.77
C GLY A 99 10.34 22.33 -0.79
N ARG A 100 10.98 23.27 -0.06
CA ARG A 100 12.44 23.34 0.06
C ARG A 100 13.03 22.29 1.02
N GLU A 101 12.31 21.90 2.06
CA GLU A 101 12.71 20.79 2.94
C GLU A 101 12.57 19.45 2.23
N LEU A 102 11.49 19.22 1.49
CA LEU A 102 11.29 18.00 0.68
C LEU A 102 12.28 17.90 -0.50
N ALA A 103 12.63 19.02 -1.14
CA ALA A 103 13.66 19.06 -2.20
C ALA A 103 15.08 18.76 -1.67
N ARG A 104 15.30 18.81 -0.36
CA ARG A 104 16.57 18.38 0.28
C ARG A 104 16.60 16.89 0.60
N HIS A 105 15.46 16.21 0.61
CA HIS A 105 15.35 14.76 0.74
C HIS A 105 15.18 14.13 -0.63
N THR A 106 16.27 14.09 -1.41
CA THR A 106 16.42 13.33 -2.66
C THR A 106 16.18 11.82 -2.50
N ASP A 107 15.82 11.38 -1.30
CA ASP A 107 15.64 9.97 -0.93
C ASP A 107 14.20 9.50 -0.82
N SER A 108 13.21 10.38 -1.05
CA SER A 108 11.81 9.98 -0.96
C SER A 108 11.32 9.33 -2.26
N LEU A 109 10.76 8.13 -2.15
CA LEU A 109 10.19 7.37 -3.27
C LEU A 109 8.91 8.07 -3.78
N GLY A 110 8.98 8.66 -4.98
CA GLY A 110 7.82 9.26 -5.64
C GLY A 110 6.79 8.22 -6.11
N TYR A 111 5.54 8.64 -6.35
CA TYR A 111 4.51 7.73 -6.83
C TYR A 111 4.88 7.07 -8.17
N GLU A 112 5.45 7.84 -9.09
CA GLU A 112 5.88 7.29 -10.39
C GLU A 112 6.97 6.24 -10.24
N GLU A 113 7.98 6.48 -9.39
CA GLU A 113 9.04 5.51 -9.11
C GLU A 113 8.49 4.26 -8.42
N LEU A 114 7.58 4.43 -7.42
CA LEU A 114 6.92 3.31 -6.76
C LEU A 114 6.22 2.41 -7.78
N ILE A 115 5.42 2.99 -8.66
CA ILE A 115 4.65 2.24 -9.68
C ILE A 115 5.59 1.59 -10.71
N ALA A 116 6.56 2.34 -11.24
CA ALA A 116 7.50 1.87 -12.26
C ALA A 116 8.32 0.66 -11.77
N HIS A 117 8.89 0.78 -10.57
CA HIS A 117 9.71 -0.29 -10.01
C HIS A 117 8.87 -1.48 -9.54
N SER A 118 7.66 -1.25 -9.01
CA SER A 118 6.72 -2.32 -8.70
C SER A 118 6.32 -3.09 -9.96
N ALA A 119 5.98 -2.39 -11.04
CA ALA A 119 5.68 -3.01 -12.32
C ALA A 119 6.81 -3.91 -12.83
N ARG A 120 8.07 -3.51 -12.64
CA ARG A 120 9.25 -4.33 -13.02
C ARG A 120 9.38 -5.62 -12.20
N LEU A 121 8.94 -5.60 -10.94
CA LEU A 121 9.10 -6.71 -9.99
C LEU A 121 7.91 -7.66 -9.96
N LEU A 122 6.74 -7.23 -10.42
CA LEU A 122 5.54 -8.06 -10.47
C LEU A 122 5.62 -9.14 -11.55
N LYS A 123 5.12 -10.33 -11.21
CA LYS A 123 4.78 -11.37 -12.20
C LYS A 123 3.70 -10.86 -13.17
N GLU A 124 3.46 -11.60 -14.24
CA GLU A 124 2.42 -11.28 -15.23
C GLU A 124 1.03 -11.16 -14.59
N GLU A 125 0.69 -12.09 -13.73
CA GLU A 125 -0.59 -12.10 -12.97
C GLU A 125 -0.48 -11.40 -11.60
N GLY A 126 0.66 -10.75 -11.32
CA GLY A 126 0.91 -10.07 -10.04
C GLY A 126 0.10 -8.79 -9.88
N GLN A 127 -0.10 -8.40 -8.62
CA GLN A 127 -0.87 -7.21 -8.26
C GLN A 127 -0.08 -6.21 -7.42
N LEU A 128 -0.31 -4.93 -7.67
CA LEU A 128 0.15 -3.81 -6.84
C LEU A 128 -1.03 -3.30 -6.02
N ALA A 129 -0.93 -3.30 -4.68
CA ALA A 129 -1.95 -2.74 -3.81
C ALA A 129 -1.41 -1.57 -2.99
N LEU A 130 -2.13 -0.46 -3.03
CA LEU A 130 -1.73 0.81 -2.42
C LEU A 130 -2.87 1.37 -1.56
N ILE A 131 -2.53 2.04 -0.45
CA ILE A 131 -3.45 2.92 0.26
C ILE A 131 -2.92 4.36 0.19
N LEU A 132 -3.78 5.31 -0.18
CA LEU A 132 -3.40 6.67 -0.52
C LEU A 132 -4.48 7.67 -0.07
N PRO A 133 -4.16 8.98 0.04
CA PRO A 133 -5.18 10.01 0.11
C PRO A 133 -6.14 9.93 -1.08
N ALA A 134 -7.44 10.13 -0.85
CA ALA A 134 -8.45 9.98 -1.91
C ALA A 134 -8.22 10.92 -3.09
N GLU A 135 -7.64 12.09 -2.85
CA GLU A 135 -7.29 13.07 -3.88
C GLU A 135 -6.19 12.60 -4.85
N ALA A 136 -5.43 11.57 -4.48
CA ALA A 136 -4.38 11.00 -5.34
C ALA A 136 -4.90 9.93 -6.32
N GLU A 137 -6.17 9.51 -6.22
CA GLU A 137 -6.73 8.41 -7.01
C GLU A 137 -6.51 8.58 -8.53
N GLU A 138 -6.87 9.75 -9.06
CA GLU A 138 -6.78 10.01 -10.51
C GLU A 138 -5.32 10.04 -10.99
N GLU A 139 -4.44 10.70 -10.25
CA GLU A 139 -3.00 10.76 -10.56
C GLU A 139 -2.40 9.36 -10.60
N ILE A 140 -2.68 8.55 -9.58
CA ILE A 140 -2.14 7.19 -9.46
C ILE A 140 -2.65 6.28 -10.58
N ARG A 141 -3.92 6.36 -10.94
CA ARG A 141 -4.48 5.57 -12.06
C ARG A 141 -3.83 5.94 -13.39
N ASN A 142 -3.60 7.23 -13.62
CA ASN A 142 -2.94 7.72 -14.83
C ASN A 142 -1.46 7.28 -14.88
N LEU A 143 -0.75 7.34 -13.76
CA LEU A 143 0.62 6.85 -13.66
C LEU A 143 0.69 5.34 -13.87
N ALA A 144 -0.17 4.56 -13.22
CA ALA A 144 -0.20 3.11 -13.34
C ALA A 144 -0.43 2.65 -14.80
N ALA A 145 -1.34 3.31 -15.52
CA ALA A 145 -1.62 3.01 -16.93
C ALA A 145 -0.38 3.19 -17.82
N ARG A 146 0.50 4.15 -17.53
CA ARG A 146 1.76 4.36 -18.27
C ARG A 146 2.73 3.18 -18.15
N TYR A 147 2.60 2.38 -17.09
CA TYR A 147 3.39 1.17 -16.82
C TYR A 147 2.60 -0.12 -17.05
N SER A 148 1.50 -0.03 -17.83
CA SER A 148 0.63 -1.16 -18.15
C SER A 148 0.05 -1.85 -16.90
N LEU A 149 -0.28 -1.06 -15.89
CA LEU A 149 -1.01 -1.49 -14.69
C LEU A 149 -2.39 -0.86 -14.69
N PHE A 150 -3.43 -1.69 -14.66
CA PHE A 150 -4.83 -1.28 -14.72
C PHE A 150 -5.53 -1.61 -13.42
N PRO A 151 -6.45 -0.74 -12.92
CA PRO A 151 -7.14 -1.00 -11.67
C PRO A 151 -8.03 -2.25 -11.80
N THR A 152 -7.96 -3.10 -10.78
CA THR A 152 -8.81 -4.29 -10.62
C THR A 152 -9.81 -4.11 -9.47
N HIS A 153 -9.42 -3.33 -8.45
CA HIS A 153 -10.29 -3.04 -7.32
C HIS A 153 -9.97 -1.66 -6.76
N ILE A 154 -11.02 -0.88 -6.50
CA ILE A 154 -10.98 0.47 -5.92
C ILE A 154 -11.93 0.51 -4.74
N THR A 155 -11.43 0.72 -3.52
CA THR A 155 -12.24 0.93 -2.33
C THR A 155 -12.02 2.33 -1.79
N ARG A 156 -13.05 3.18 -1.82
CA ARG A 156 -12.99 4.53 -1.25
C ARG A 156 -13.38 4.48 0.22
N VAL A 157 -12.51 5.01 1.08
CA VAL A 157 -12.64 4.92 2.54
C VAL A 157 -13.15 6.24 3.12
N TYR A 158 -14.24 6.17 3.82
CA TYR A 158 -14.94 7.28 4.46
C TYR A 158 -14.81 7.17 5.97
N SER A 159 -14.53 8.28 6.67
CA SER A 159 -14.61 8.27 8.14
C SER A 159 -16.07 8.09 8.60
N LYS A 160 -17.01 8.79 7.94
CA LYS A 160 -18.46 8.68 8.11
C LYS A 160 -19.13 8.80 6.75
N GLU A 161 -20.31 8.22 6.60
CA GLU A 161 -21.08 8.24 5.35
C GLU A 161 -21.35 9.67 4.82
N THR A 162 -21.52 10.63 5.73
CA THR A 162 -21.81 12.03 5.41
C THR A 162 -20.57 12.86 5.04
N LYS A 163 -19.36 12.29 5.09
CA LYS A 163 -18.10 13.01 4.79
C LYS A 163 -17.48 12.53 3.48
N PRO A 164 -16.67 13.36 2.81
CA PRO A 164 -15.94 12.90 1.63
C PRO A 164 -14.97 11.77 1.98
N ALA A 165 -14.62 10.96 0.98
CA ALA A 165 -13.60 9.95 1.11
C ALA A 165 -12.26 10.58 1.53
N ARG A 166 -11.58 9.96 2.48
CA ARG A 166 -10.28 10.42 2.99
C ARG A 166 -9.13 9.58 2.46
N ARG A 167 -9.39 8.33 2.14
CA ARG A 167 -8.43 7.38 1.59
C ARG A 167 -9.05 6.64 0.43
N VAL A 168 -8.19 6.14 -0.42
CA VAL A 168 -8.52 5.15 -1.43
C VAL A 168 -7.55 3.99 -1.31
N ILE A 169 -8.07 2.78 -1.40
CA ILE A 169 -7.27 1.57 -1.53
C ILE A 169 -7.44 1.10 -2.97
N LEU A 170 -6.34 0.82 -3.63
CA LEU A 170 -6.29 0.50 -5.05
C LEU A 170 -5.52 -0.80 -5.25
N ALA A 171 -6.05 -1.73 -6.02
CA ALA A 171 -5.29 -2.84 -6.57
C ALA A 171 -5.20 -2.70 -8.08
N PHE A 172 -4.02 -2.99 -8.62
CA PHE A 172 -3.71 -2.94 -10.05
C PHE A 172 -3.11 -4.27 -10.52
N SER A 173 -3.37 -4.64 -11.77
CA SER A 173 -2.67 -5.74 -12.46
C SER A 173 -2.35 -5.36 -13.90
N ARG A 174 -1.56 -6.20 -14.60
CA ARG A 174 -1.30 -6.02 -16.04
C ARG A 174 -2.50 -6.36 -16.91
N LYS A 175 -3.42 -7.15 -16.39
CA LYS A 175 -4.61 -7.57 -17.11
C LYS A 175 -5.61 -6.41 -17.18
N ASN A 176 -5.77 -5.85 -18.36
CA ASN A 176 -6.75 -4.79 -18.61
C ASN A 176 -8.13 -5.41 -18.82
N SER A 177 -8.91 -5.54 -17.77
CA SER A 177 -10.28 -6.03 -17.83
C SER A 177 -11.21 -5.00 -17.20
N ILE A 178 -11.80 -4.14 -18.02
CA ILE A 178 -12.79 -3.16 -17.57
C ILE A 178 -14.03 -3.86 -17.00
N VAL A 179 -14.31 -5.06 -17.46
CA VAL A 179 -15.49 -5.84 -17.05
C VAL A 179 -15.36 -6.37 -15.62
N ASP A 180 -14.13 -6.56 -15.15
CA ASP A 180 -13.83 -7.15 -13.85
C ASP A 180 -13.40 -6.09 -12.80
N LEU A 181 -13.49 -4.79 -13.11
CA LEU A 181 -13.17 -3.74 -12.13
C LEU A 181 -14.24 -3.71 -11.02
N ILE A 182 -13.79 -3.93 -9.79
CA ILE A 182 -14.62 -3.79 -8.60
C ILE A 182 -14.45 -2.37 -8.06
N GLU A 183 -15.55 -1.65 -7.90
CA GLU A 183 -15.56 -0.35 -7.21
C GLU A 183 -16.53 -0.43 -6.04
N ASP A 184 -16.02 -0.18 -4.83
CA ASP A 184 -16.81 -0.20 -3.60
C ASP A 184 -16.41 0.92 -2.63
N SER A 185 -17.03 0.91 -1.46
CA SER A 185 -16.74 1.89 -0.40
C SER A 185 -16.71 1.23 0.98
N LEU A 186 -15.88 1.78 1.85
CA LEU A 186 -15.77 1.39 3.25
C LEU A 186 -15.99 2.61 4.14
N VAL A 187 -17.02 2.56 4.97
CA VAL A 187 -17.25 3.55 6.03
C VAL A 187 -16.65 3.01 7.33
N LEU A 188 -15.83 3.82 8.03
CA LEU A 188 -15.14 3.36 9.24
C LEU A 188 -15.99 3.47 10.51
N GLU A 189 -16.79 4.54 10.63
CA GLU A 189 -17.61 4.84 11.81
C GLU A 189 -19.09 4.69 11.51
N ASP A 190 -19.82 4.08 12.43
CA ASP A 190 -21.28 4.04 12.41
C ASP A 190 -21.91 5.39 12.85
N GLU A 191 -23.24 5.49 12.83
CA GLU A 191 -23.97 6.69 13.26
C GLU A 191 -23.71 7.08 14.73
N LYS A 192 -23.37 6.10 15.57
CA LYS A 192 -23.13 6.26 17.00
C LYS A 192 -21.67 6.62 17.33
N GLY A 193 -20.79 6.66 16.30
CA GLY A 193 -19.37 6.93 16.45
C GLY A 193 -18.54 5.70 16.85
N GLY A 194 -19.13 4.51 16.79
CA GLY A 194 -18.45 3.22 16.91
C GLY A 194 -17.85 2.75 15.58
N ARG A 195 -17.17 1.61 15.60
CA ARG A 195 -16.72 0.97 14.36
C ARG A 195 -17.92 0.46 13.57
N SER A 196 -17.95 0.73 12.28
CA SER A 196 -18.97 0.18 11.40
C SER A 196 -18.91 -1.36 11.32
N ALA A 197 -20.01 -1.99 10.96
CA ALA A 197 -20.06 -3.45 10.77
C ALA A 197 -19.11 -3.89 9.64
N ALA A 198 -19.01 -3.11 8.54
CA ALA A 198 -18.12 -3.40 7.42
C ALA A 198 -16.64 -3.32 7.83
N TYR A 199 -16.26 -2.28 8.59
CA TYR A 199 -14.88 -2.14 9.09
C TYR A 199 -14.56 -3.23 10.12
N SER A 200 -15.49 -3.55 11.03
CA SER A 200 -15.30 -4.61 12.01
C SER A 200 -15.11 -5.96 11.34
N LYS A 201 -15.89 -6.27 10.31
CA LYS A 201 -15.77 -7.50 9.53
C LYS A 201 -14.45 -7.58 8.76
N LEU A 202 -14.01 -6.47 8.13
CA LEU A 202 -12.74 -6.42 7.40
C LEU A 202 -11.55 -6.74 8.31
N CYS A 203 -11.60 -6.31 9.55
CA CYS A 203 -10.49 -6.40 10.50
C CYS A 203 -10.71 -7.44 11.60
N GLU A 204 -11.72 -8.33 11.50
CA GLU A 204 -12.09 -9.26 12.57
C GLU A 204 -10.96 -10.19 13.01
N GLU A 205 -10.06 -10.55 12.08
CA GLU A 205 -8.91 -11.43 12.37
C GLU A 205 -7.75 -10.69 13.09
N PHE A 206 -7.78 -9.35 13.17
CA PHE A 206 -6.67 -8.52 13.64
C PHE A 206 -6.99 -7.74 14.92
N TYR A 207 -8.26 -7.65 15.31
CA TYR A 207 -8.70 -7.04 16.54
C TYR A 207 -9.32 -8.11 17.46
N LEU A 208 -8.71 -8.28 18.63
CA LEU A 208 -9.28 -9.06 19.73
C LEU A 208 -10.36 -8.26 20.44
#